data_5d8e588ffa93df6014360d2727f87fe4
#
_entry.id   5d8e588ffa93df6014360d2727f87fe4
#
_cell.length_a   1.000
_cell.length_b   1.000
_cell.length_c   1.000
_cell.angle_alpha   90.00
_cell.angle_beta   90.00
_cell.angle_gamma   90.00
#
_symmetry.space_group_name_H-M   'P 1'
#
loop_
_entity.id
_entity.type
_entity.pdbx_description
1 polymer ?
#
loop_
_entity_poly.entity_id
_entity_poly.type
_entity_poly.pdbx_seq_one_letter_code
_entity_poly.pdbx_strand_id
1 'polypeptide(L)'
;MQNKITFIYDYKDGEEWSTPMALLNEFKERGWETQIIKTNDTDLKNWVDSKPQTDIVLFMDWGRFDSQYLNKDLVPAFWIQESGDDPQNFERNSPKANRFHYTITPDKQCSEAYRKMGINADWVNHFADTAVQFPMNSESKYVAVTTRGIGNSAFLDYLTEWAEGSIGNKNGLNAEEHTKFLNSGLMVIQNSRWKEITRRIFEGMACGKMVLTDNLPPETGLRDMFIDGEDIVYYDDMFDCIEKMNYYNENEEERERIAHNGMMKVLHNYTQVQVVDKLIEKCKSYQLV
;
A
#
# COMPACT_ATOMS: atom_id res chain seq x y z
N MET A 1 -9.05 28.64 11.06
CA MET A 1 -10.00 27.71 10.41
C MET A 1 -9.40 26.32 10.52
N GLN A 2 -10.22 25.29 10.62
CA GLN A 2 -9.76 23.91 10.67
C GLN A 2 -9.45 23.48 9.23
N ASN A 3 -8.30 22.83 9.00
CA ASN A 3 -7.95 22.32 7.66
C ASN A 3 -8.90 21.19 7.27
N LYS A 4 -9.22 21.12 5.97
CA LYS A 4 -10.16 20.15 5.42
C LYS A 4 -9.59 19.39 4.25
N ILE A 5 -9.77 18.06 4.24
CA ILE A 5 -9.41 17.19 3.12
C ILE A 5 -10.64 16.43 2.61
N THR A 6 -10.80 16.41 1.28
CA THR A 6 -11.82 15.61 0.60
C THR A 6 -11.17 14.45 -0.13
N PHE A 7 -11.59 13.23 0.20
CA PHE A 7 -11.21 12.02 -0.51
C PHE A 7 -12.24 11.73 -1.59
N ILE A 8 -11.78 11.50 -2.80
CA ILE A 8 -12.61 10.95 -3.88
C ILE A 8 -12.25 9.48 -4.03
N TYR A 9 -13.13 8.62 -3.52
CA TYR A 9 -12.89 7.20 -3.41
C TYR A 9 -14.19 6.41 -3.37
N ASP A 10 -14.24 5.25 -4.04
CA ASP A 10 -15.40 4.35 -4.01
C ASP A 10 -15.36 3.46 -2.77
N TYR A 11 -15.72 4.06 -1.63
CA TYR A 11 -15.81 3.33 -0.35
C TYR A 11 -16.90 2.27 -0.40
N LYS A 12 -16.58 1.07 0.06
CA LYS A 12 -17.51 -0.04 0.29
C LYS A 12 -17.49 -0.45 1.75
N ASP A 13 -18.64 -0.87 2.25
CA ASP A 13 -18.73 -1.41 3.60
C ASP A 13 -17.77 -2.61 3.76
N GLY A 14 -17.02 -2.62 4.87
CA GLY A 14 -16.00 -3.64 5.14
C GLY A 14 -14.60 -3.30 4.61
N GLU A 15 -14.40 -2.12 4.00
CA GLU A 15 -13.08 -1.64 3.53
C GLU A 15 -12.40 -0.65 4.50
N GLU A 16 -12.75 -0.71 5.80
CA GLU A 16 -12.24 0.20 6.83
C GLU A 16 -10.71 0.19 6.96
N TRP A 17 -10.07 -0.85 6.50
CA TRP A 17 -8.61 -1.04 6.54
C TRP A 17 -7.92 -0.81 5.18
N SER A 18 -8.64 -0.27 4.20
CA SER A 18 -8.06 0.08 2.90
C SER A 18 -7.07 1.24 2.99
N THR A 19 -6.20 1.36 2.00
CA THR A 19 -5.21 2.47 1.92
C THR A 19 -5.86 3.85 2.07
N PRO A 20 -6.97 4.18 1.36
CA PRO A 20 -7.63 5.46 1.54
C PRO A 20 -8.16 5.67 2.96
N MET A 21 -8.70 4.64 3.58
CA MET A 21 -9.25 4.73 4.94
C MET A 21 -8.17 4.92 5.99
N ALA A 22 -7.01 4.27 5.84
CA ALA A 22 -5.86 4.49 6.72
C ALA A 22 -5.39 5.95 6.67
N LEU A 23 -5.26 6.54 5.49
CA LEU A 23 -4.89 7.94 5.33
C LEU A 23 -5.97 8.89 5.87
N LEU A 24 -7.24 8.60 5.60
CA LEU A 24 -8.36 9.40 6.10
C LEU A 24 -8.39 9.43 7.63
N ASN A 25 -8.19 8.28 8.27
CA ASN A 25 -8.15 8.18 9.73
C ASN A 25 -6.96 8.95 10.31
N GLU A 26 -5.79 8.85 9.69
CA GLU A 26 -4.61 9.61 10.11
C GLU A 26 -4.85 11.14 10.00
N PHE A 27 -5.51 11.64 8.94
CA PHE A 27 -5.90 13.04 8.85
C PHE A 27 -6.88 13.45 9.97
N LYS A 28 -7.84 12.57 10.33
CA LYS A 28 -8.76 12.81 11.46
C LYS A 28 -8.02 12.91 12.80
N GLU A 29 -7.07 12.00 13.06
CA GLU A 29 -6.26 12.02 14.29
C GLU A 29 -5.46 13.31 14.43
N ARG A 30 -5.07 13.93 13.31
CA ARG A 30 -4.40 15.23 13.26
C ARG A 30 -5.37 16.43 13.36
N GLY A 31 -6.65 16.18 13.56
CA GLY A 31 -7.67 17.22 13.73
C GLY A 31 -8.16 17.85 12.42
N TRP A 32 -7.93 17.21 11.27
CA TRP A 32 -8.48 17.67 9.98
C TRP A 32 -9.96 17.30 9.87
N GLU A 33 -10.75 18.18 9.26
CA GLU A 33 -12.09 17.81 8.79
C GLU A 33 -11.95 16.93 7.54
N THR A 34 -12.61 15.78 7.52
CA THR A 34 -12.52 14.82 6.42
C THR A 34 -13.87 14.57 5.77
N GLN A 35 -13.88 14.42 4.45
CA GLN A 35 -15.07 14.12 3.66
C GLN A 35 -14.73 13.04 2.62
N ILE A 36 -15.68 12.16 2.30
CA ILE A 36 -15.59 11.18 1.22
C ILE A 36 -16.64 11.51 0.17
N ILE A 37 -16.24 11.54 -1.09
CA ILE A 37 -17.11 11.64 -2.28
C ILE A 37 -16.91 10.37 -3.10
N LYS A 38 -18.00 9.72 -3.48
CA LYS A 38 -17.94 8.50 -4.29
C LYS A 38 -17.49 8.80 -5.73
N THR A 39 -16.78 7.84 -6.33
CA THR A 39 -16.32 7.90 -7.71
C THR A 39 -17.47 7.62 -8.70
N ASN A 40 -18.38 8.57 -8.81
CA ASN A 40 -19.40 8.62 -9.85
C ASN A 40 -19.68 10.06 -10.26
N ASP A 41 -20.11 10.26 -11.51
CA ASP A 41 -20.31 11.59 -12.08
C ASP A 41 -21.36 12.41 -11.35
N THR A 42 -22.41 11.78 -10.83
CA THR A 42 -23.50 12.49 -10.13
C THR A 42 -23.01 13.08 -8.82
N ASP A 43 -22.33 12.30 -7.98
CA ASP A 43 -21.84 12.77 -6.69
C ASP A 43 -20.73 13.82 -6.87
N LEU A 44 -19.82 13.61 -7.83
CA LEU A 44 -18.77 14.57 -8.14
C LEU A 44 -19.34 15.89 -8.66
N LYS A 45 -20.28 15.83 -9.60
CA LYS A 45 -20.96 17.03 -10.12
C LYS A 45 -21.63 17.81 -8.99
N ASN A 46 -22.43 17.14 -8.17
CA ASN A 46 -23.15 17.77 -7.06
C ASN A 46 -22.18 18.41 -6.06
N TRP A 47 -21.07 17.73 -5.77
CA TRP A 47 -20.04 18.25 -4.88
C TRP A 47 -19.35 19.50 -5.48
N VAL A 48 -18.94 19.47 -6.74
CA VAL A 48 -18.34 20.63 -7.45
C VAL A 48 -19.31 21.80 -7.49
N ASP A 49 -20.59 21.56 -7.86
CA ASP A 49 -21.63 22.60 -7.97
C ASP A 49 -21.94 23.25 -6.60
N SER A 50 -21.70 22.53 -5.51
CA SER A 50 -21.86 23.07 -4.15
C SER A 50 -20.77 24.08 -3.74
N LYS A 51 -19.75 24.28 -4.58
CA LYS A 51 -18.58 25.15 -4.32
C LYS A 51 -17.95 24.86 -2.95
N PRO A 52 -17.49 23.61 -2.72
CA PRO A 52 -17.04 23.19 -1.42
C PRO A 52 -15.80 23.98 -0.95
N GLN A 53 -15.70 24.17 0.35
CA GLN A 53 -14.46 24.67 0.96
C GLN A 53 -13.65 23.45 1.40
N THR A 54 -12.49 23.26 0.80
CA THR A 54 -11.56 22.17 1.11
C THR A 54 -10.14 22.61 0.73
N ASP A 55 -9.14 22.19 1.51
CA ASP A 55 -7.74 22.56 1.27
C ASP A 55 -7.06 21.54 0.36
N ILE A 56 -7.38 20.26 0.54
CA ILE A 56 -6.81 19.14 -0.23
C ILE A 56 -7.94 18.31 -0.82
N VAL A 57 -7.76 17.89 -2.07
CA VAL A 57 -8.55 16.83 -2.71
C VAL A 57 -7.62 15.68 -3.05
N LEU A 58 -7.87 14.50 -2.50
CA LEU A 58 -7.11 13.28 -2.78
C LEU A 58 -7.98 12.28 -3.53
N PHE A 59 -7.65 12.05 -4.79
CA PHE A 59 -8.32 11.06 -5.64
C PHE A 59 -7.56 9.73 -5.63
N MET A 60 -8.26 8.65 -5.30
CA MET A 60 -7.72 7.29 -5.18
C MET A 60 -8.69 6.28 -5.79
N ASP A 61 -8.43 5.83 -7.01
CA ASP A 61 -9.32 4.87 -7.71
C ASP A 61 -8.57 3.90 -8.63
N TRP A 62 -7.29 3.72 -8.44
CA TRP A 62 -6.48 2.77 -9.22
C TRP A 62 -6.74 2.77 -10.74
N GLY A 63 -7.10 3.94 -11.29
CA GLY A 63 -7.26 4.18 -12.71
C GLY A 63 -8.55 3.68 -13.36
N ARG A 64 -9.50 3.15 -12.62
CA ARG A 64 -10.74 2.62 -13.18
C ARG A 64 -11.77 3.67 -13.53
N PHE A 65 -11.75 4.79 -12.81
CA PHE A 65 -12.71 5.87 -12.96
C PHE A 65 -12.08 7.06 -13.66
N ASP A 66 -12.80 7.65 -14.60
CA ASP A 66 -12.49 8.92 -15.24
C ASP A 66 -13.74 9.80 -15.34
N SER A 67 -13.58 11.10 -15.09
CA SER A 67 -14.66 12.07 -15.11
C SER A 67 -14.11 13.46 -15.43
N GLN A 68 -14.88 14.26 -16.17
CA GLN A 68 -14.57 15.67 -16.39
C GLN A 68 -14.53 16.49 -15.09
N TYR A 69 -15.18 15.99 -14.03
CA TYR A 69 -15.21 16.63 -12.71
C TYR A 69 -13.96 16.34 -11.86
N LEU A 70 -13.09 15.45 -12.31
CA LEU A 70 -11.75 15.26 -11.74
C LEU A 70 -10.78 16.28 -12.34
N ASN A 71 -10.87 17.54 -11.87
CA ASN A 71 -10.05 18.61 -12.42
C ASN A 71 -9.80 19.71 -11.37
N LYS A 72 -8.53 20.02 -11.15
CA LYS A 72 -8.04 21.07 -10.24
C LYS A 72 -8.61 22.47 -10.49
N ASP A 73 -9.07 22.72 -11.71
CA ASP A 73 -9.59 24.03 -12.09
C ASP A 73 -11.06 24.26 -11.63
N LEU A 74 -11.72 23.21 -11.10
CA LEU A 74 -13.13 23.27 -10.72
C LEU A 74 -13.34 23.68 -9.26
N VAL A 75 -12.43 23.33 -8.36
CA VAL A 75 -12.51 23.62 -6.93
C VAL A 75 -11.17 24.18 -6.46
N PRO A 76 -11.14 25.33 -5.77
CA PRO A 76 -9.92 25.91 -5.23
C PRO A 76 -9.36 25.06 -4.09
N ALA A 77 -8.51 24.11 -4.41
CA ALA A 77 -7.87 23.18 -3.49
C ALA A 77 -6.56 22.64 -4.09
N PHE A 78 -5.75 21.98 -3.31
CA PHE A 78 -4.60 21.22 -3.82
C PHE A 78 -5.04 19.79 -4.19
N TRP A 79 -5.05 19.50 -5.49
CA TRP A 79 -5.51 18.22 -6.01
C TRP A 79 -4.36 17.25 -6.17
N ILE A 80 -4.52 16.07 -5.56
CA ILE A 80 -3.57 14.96 -5.58
C ILE A 80 -4.23 13.78 -6.26
N GLN A 81 -3.53 13.13 -7.19
CA GLN A 81 -3.89 11.84 -7.76
C GLN A 81 -2.99 10.77 -7.17
N GLU A 82 -3.56 9.66 -6.68
CA GLU A 82 -2.85 8.41 -6.49
C GLU A 82 -3.04 7.55 -7.75
N SER A 83 -1.93 7.13 -8.39
CA SER A 83 -1.98 6.52 -9.71
C SER A 83 -2.07 5.00 -9.71
N GLY A 84 -2.05 4.39 -8.53
CA GLY A 84 -2.00 2.93 -8.41
C GLY A 84 -0.57 2.37 -8.39
N ASP A 85 -0.48 1.07 -8.43
CA ASP A 85 0.71 0.30 -8.08
C ASP A 85 1.29 -0.56 -9.22
N ASP A 86 0.77 -0.44 -10.45
CA ASP A 86 1.24 -1.23 -11.59
C ASP A 86 1.28 -0.42 -12.91
N PRO A 87 2.04 -0.88 -13.92
CA PRO A 87 2.14 -0.22 -15.22
C PRO A 87 0.80 -0.03 -15.93
N GLN A 88 -0.18 -0.92 -15.73
CA GLN A 88 -1.52 -0.78 -16.36
C GLN A 88 -2.26 0.42 -15.78
N ASN A 89 -2.16 0.62 -14.46
CA ASN A 89 -2.75 1.79 -13.81
C ASN A 89 -2.04 3.07 -14.26
N PHE A 90 -0.72 3.04 -14.47
CA PHE A 90 0.00 4.16 -15.07
C PHE A 90 -0.53 4.52 -16.45
N GLU A 91 -0.73 3.55 -17.35
CA GLU A 91 -1.28 3.79 -18.69
C GLU A 91 -2.68 4.41 -18.65
N ARG A 92 -3.52 4.01 -17.68
CA ARG A 92 -4.86 4.57 -17.51
C ARG A 92 -4.87 5.97 -16.87
N ASN A 93 -3.95 6.22 -15.95
CA ASN A 93 -3.93 7.45 -15.18
C ASN A 93 -3.10 8.57 -15.81
N SER A 94 -2.05 8.24 -16.57
CA SER A 94 -1.16 9.25 -17.15
C SER A 94 -1.85 10.24 -18.09
N PRO A 95 -2.86 9.89 -18.92
CA PRO A 95 -3.55 10.85 -19.76
C PRO A 95 -4.31 11.93 -18.98
N LYS A 96 -4.73 11.65 -17.76
CA LYS A 96 -5.48 12.60 -16.90
C LYS A 96 -4.62 13.30 -15.85
N ALA A 97 -3.33 12.96 -15.73
CA ALA A 97 -2.44 13.47 -14.67
C ALA A 97 -2.33 15.01 -14.66
N ASN A 98 -2.41 15.67 -15.80
CA ASN A 98 -2.40 17.14 -15.90
C ASN A 98 -3.63 17.82 -15.25
N ARG A 99 -4.67 17.08 -14.94
CA ARG A 99 -5.86 17.59 -14.23
C ARG A 99 -5.61 17.75 -12.72
N PHE A 100 -4.46 17.31 -12.23
CA PHE A 100 -4.06 17.37 -10.83
C PHE A 100 -2.85 18.26 -10.64
N HIS A 101 -2.65 18.76 -9.44
CA HIS A 101 -1.45 19.52 -9.09
C HIS A 101 -0.25 18.61 -8.81
N TYR A 102 -0.54 17.38 -8.35
CA TYR A 102 0.46 16.45 -7.88
C TYR A 102 -0.02 15.00 -8.06
N THR A 103 0.89 14.12 -8.44
CA THR A 103 0.63 12.69 -8.57
C THR A 103 1.55 11.91 -7.63
N ILE A 104 1.01 10.98 -6.89
CA ILE A 104 1.76 9.99 -6.12
C ILE A 104 1.56 8.60 -6.71
N THR A 105 2.59 7.77 -6.61
CA THR A 105 2.53 6.37 -7.04
C THR A 105 3.44 5.52 -6.15
N PRO A 106 3.03 4.30 -5.76
CA PRO A 106 3.89 3.39 -5.02
C PRO A 106 4.98 2.73 -5.89
N ASP A 107 4.97 2.94 -7.19
CA ASP A 107 5.95 2.42 -8.15
C ASP A 107 6.96 3.50 -8.54
N LYS A 108 8.26 3.22 -8.31
CA LYS A 108 9.36 4.16 -8.60
C LYS A 108 9.47 4.47 -10.09
N GLN A 109 9.38 3.44 -10.95
CA GLN A 109 9.48 3.60 -12.40
C GLN A 109 8.34 4.47 -12.94
N CYS A 110 7.11 4.26 -12.45
CA CYS A 110 5.95 5.09 -12.81
C CYS A 110 6.15 6.55 -12.39
N SER A 111 6.68 6.80 -11.19
CA SER A 111 6.95 8.17 -10.74
C SER A 111 7.99 8.88 -11.62
N GLU A 112 9.02 8.18 -12.05
CA GLU A 112 10.04 8.70 -12.98
C GLU A 112 9.46 8.96 -14.37
N ALA A 113 8.57 8.09 -14.85
CA ALA A 113 7.89 8.28 -16.12
C ALA A 113 7.00 9.53 -16.10
N TYR A 114 6.23 9.76 -15.03
CA TYR A 114 5.46 11.00 -14.84
C TYR A 114 6.35 12.24 -14.88
N ARG A 115 7.48 12.23 -14.16
CA ARG A 115 8.41 13.36 -14.17
C ARG A 115 9.01 13.63 -15.56
N LYS A 116 9.32 12.59 -16.33
CA LYS A 116 9.77 12.73 -17.74
C LYS A 116 8.71 13.33 -18.65
N MET A 117 7.42 13.15 -18.31
CA MET A 117 6.30 13.80 -19.00
C MET A 117 6.05 15.26 -18.53
N GLY A 118 6.84 15.77 -17.59
CA GLY A 118 6.66 17.10 -17.00
C GLY A 118 5.56 17.16 -15.92
N ILE A 119 5.07 16.02 -15.47
CA ILE A 119 4.11 15.91 -14.38
C ILE A 119 4.85 16.01 -13.03
N ASN A 120 4.30 16.81 -12.11
CA ASN A 120 4.80 16.87 -10.75
C ASN A 120 4.40 15.60 -10.03
N ALA A 121 5.35 14.67 -9.84
CA ALA A 121 5.09 13.37 -9.27
C ALA A 121 6.21 12.91 -8.33
N ASP A 122 5.84 12.17 -7.28
CA ASP A 122 6.77 11.54 -6.37
C ASP A 122 6.45 10.06 -6.15
N TRP A 123 7.49 9.30 -5.87
CA TRP A 123 7.38 7.94 -5.40
C TRP A 123 7.01 7.96 -3.92
N VAL A 124 5.79 7.54 -3.62
CA VAL A 124 5.24 7.41 -2.27
C VAL A 124 4.85 5.96 -2.08
N ASN A 125 5.70 5.23 -1.36
CA ASN A 125 5.55 3.79 -1.17
C ASN A 125 4.22 3.39 -0.53
N HIS A 126 3.84 2.14 -0.74
CA HIS A 126 2.91 1.46 0.15
C HIS A 126 3.40 1.55 1.61
N PHE A 127 2.48 1.35 2.53
CA PHE A 127 2.72 1.51 3.95
C PHE A 127 1.88 0.52 4.77
N ALA A 128 2.26 0.34 6.03
CA ALA A 128 1.43 -0.33 7.02
C ALA A 128 0.53 0.67 7.73
N ASP A 129 -0.71 0.29 7.98
CA ASP A 129 -1.60 0.99 8.91
C ASP A 129 -1.37 0.45 10.32
N THR A 130 -0.62 1.19 11.13
CA THR A 130 -0.24 0.75 12.48
C THR A 130 -1.40 0.75 13.48
N ALA A 131 -2.54 1.32 13.13
CA ALA A 131 -3.78 1.16 13.90
C ALA A 131 -4.41 -0.22 13.70
N VAL A 132 -4.05 -0.90 12.61
CA VAL A 132 -4.61 -2.19 12.22
C VAL A 132 -3.56 -3.30 12.28
N GLN A 133 -2.37 -3.09 11.67
CA GLN A 133 -1.29 -4.07 11.62
C GLN A 133 -0.31 -3.85 12.79
N PHE A 134 -0.22 -4.84 13.67
CA PHE A 134 0.69 -4.83 14.83
C PHE A 134 0.99 -6.26 15.29
N PRO A 135 2.12 -6.48 16.00
CA PRO A 135 2.44 -7.79 16.55
C PRO A 135 1.42 -8.22 17.59
N MET A 136 0.96 -9.45 17.49
CA MET A 136 0.04 -10.08 18.46
C MET A 136 0.74 -11.27 19.13
N ASN A 137 0.57 -11.39 20.43
CA ASN A 137 1.01 -12.58 21.15
C ASN A 137 0.03 -13.74 20.84
N SER A 138 0.31 -14.46 19.77
CA SER A 138 -0.48 -15.61 19.32
C SER A 138 0.43 -16.78 18.98
N GLU A 139 -0.05 -17.99 19.25
CA GLU A 139 0.63 -19.21 18.81
C GLU A 139 0.62 -19.28 17.29
N SER A 140 1.78 -19.55 16.70
CA SER A 140 1.90 -19.73 15.25
C SER A 140 1.27 -21.07 14.82
N LYS A 141 0.32 -20.99 13.90
CA LYS A 141 -0.41 -22.15 13.37
C LYS A 141 0.16 -22.65 12.04
N TYR A 142 0.93 -21.79 11.38
CA TYR A 142 1.46 -22.04 10.04
C TYR A 142 2.95 -21.69 10.01
N VAL A 143 3.72 -22.44 9.24
CA VAL A 143 5.10 -22.07 8.92
C VAL A 143 5.11 -20.78 8.12
N ALA A 144 4.22 -20.66 7.15
CA ALA A 144 4.07 -19.42 6.41
C ALA A 144 2.61 -19.11 6.10
N VAL A 145 2.30 -17.83 5.97
CA VAL A 145 0.97 -17.36 5.56
C VAL A 145 1.07 -16.47 4.33
N THR A 146 0.04 -16.51 3.52
CA THR A 146 -0.16 -15.58 2.40
C THR A 146 -1.64 -15.20 2.28
N THR A 147 -1.91 -13.94 1.92
CA THR A 147 -3.28 -13.44 1.71
C THR A 147 -3.56 -13.22 0.23
N ARG A 148 -3.12 -14.15 -0.60
CA ARG A 148 -3.16 -13.98 -2.03
C ARG A 148 -4.54 -14.21 -2.62
N GLY A 149 -4.99 -13.27 -3.46
CA GLY A 149 -6.23 -13.38 -4.23
C GLY A 149 -6.18 -14.45 -5.32
N ILE A 150 -7.36 -14.84 -5.78
CA ILE A 150 -7.61 -15.79 -6.88
C ILE A 150 -6.80 -15.36 -8.12
N GLY A 151 -5.75 -16.03 -8.48
CA GLY A 151 -4.95 -15.70 -9.66
C GLY A 151 -3.55 -16.29 -9.69
N ASN A 152 -3.14 -16.97 -8.63
CA ASN A 152 -1.89 -17.70 -8.59
C ASN A 152 -2.02 -19.02 -7.85
N SER A 153 -2.99 -19.82 -8.25
CA SER A 153 -3.21 -21.18 -7.72
C SER A 153 -1.93 -22.01 -7.84
N ALA A 154 -1.25 -21.97 -8.99
CA ALA A 154 -0.05 -22.76 -9.24
C ALA A 154 1.07 -22.50 -8.21
N PHE A 155 1.30 -21.25 -7.80
CA PHE A 155 2.28 -20.95 -6.76
C PHE A 155 1.89 -21.51 -5.40
N LEU A 156 0.62 -21.36 -5.02
CA LEU A 156 0.10 -21.90 -3.76
C LEU A 156 0.05 -23.42 -3.76
N ASP A 157 -0.37 -24.04 -4.85
CA ASP A 157 -0.40 -25.48 -5.01
C ASP A 157 1.00 -26.05 -4.85
N TYR A 158 1.99 -25.41 -5.46
CA TYR A 158 3.40 -25.79 -5.37
C TYR A 158 3.94 -25.65 -3.94
N LEU A 159 3.68 -24.51 -3.27
CA LEU A 159 4.07 -24.33 -1.88
C LEU A 159 3.44 -25.40 -0.98
N THR A 160 2.17 -25.71 -1.18
CA THR A 160 1.45 -26.69 -0.35
C THR A 160 1.96 -28.11 -0.56
N GLU A 161 2.42 -28.43 -1.77
CA GLU A 161 2.93 -29.76 -2.13
C GLU A 161 4.35 -29.99 -1.62
N TRP A 162 5.22 -28.98 -1.67
CA TRP A 162 6.66 -29.13 -1.48
C TRP A 162 7.21 -28.48 -0.20
N ALA A 163 6.42 -27.71 0.52
CA ALA A 163 6.84 -27.09 1.76
C ALA A 163 6.86 -28.09 2.92
N GLU A 164 7.90 -28.02 3.74
CA GLU A 164 7.95 -28.73 5.02
C GLU A 164 7.14 -27.94 6.05
N GLY A 165 5.86 -28.24 6.16
CA GLY A 165 4.97 -27.61 7.12
C GLY A 165 3.68 -27.06 6.52
N SER A 166 2.87 -26.45 7.36
CA SER A 166 1.56 -25.94 6.96
C SER A 166 1.64 -24.53 6.38
N ILE A 167 1.00 -24.34 5.22
CA ILE A 167 0.85 -23.03 4.57
C ILE A 167 -0.58 -22.55 4.80
N GLY A 168 -0.71 -21.35 5.37
CA GLY A 168 -2.00 -20.67 5.49
C GLY A 168 -2.27 -19.77 4.29
N ASN A 169 -3.46 -19.88 3.70
CA ASN A 169 -3.94 -18.93 2.69
C ASN A 169 -5.38 -18.55 2.98
N LYS A 170 -5.65 -17.25 3.09
CA LYS A 170 -7.00 -16.72 3.30
C LYS A 170 -7.20 -15.43 2.52
N ASN A 171 -8.44 -15.23 2.04
CA ASN A 171 -8.88 -14.05 1.32
C ASN A 171 -10.19 -13.53 1.93
N GLY A 172 -10.55 -12.29 1.62
CA GLY A 172 -11.83 -11.70 2.04
C GLY A 172 -11.94 -11.47 3.53
N LEU A 173 -10.82 -11.31 4.22
CA LEU A 173 -10.76 -11.05 5.66
C LEU A 173 -11.05 -9.56 5.93
N ASN A 174 -11.71 -9.27 7.05
CA ASN A 174 -11.76 -7.90 7.58
C ASN A 174 -10.42 -7.53 8.24
N ALA A 175 -10.30 -6.29 8.72
CA ALA A 175 -9.06 -5.75 9.29
C ALA A 175 -8.50 -6.61 10.44
N GLU A 176 -9.34 -6.95 11.40
CA GLU A 176 -8.94 -7.73 12.59
C GLU A 176 -8.55 -9.17 12.21
N GLU A 177 -9.37 -9.80 11.37
CA GLU A 177 -9.10 -11.15 10.86
C GLU A 177 -7.81 -11.22 10.05
N HIS A 178 -7.54 -10.20 9.22
CA HIS A 178 -6.33 -10.11 8.43
C HIS A 178 -5.09 -10.01 9.33
N THR A 179 -5.12 -9.13 10.33
CA THR A 179 -4.01 -8.98 11.29
C THR A 179 -3.80 -10.26 12.10
N LYS A 180 -4.86 -10.89 12.61
CA LYS A 180 -4.79 -12.18 13.29
C LYS A 180 -4.21 -13.27 12.39
N PHE A 181 -4.59 -13.25 11.12
CA PHE A 181 -4.11 -14.25 10.16
C PHE A 181 -2.62 -14.05 9.84
N LEU A 182 -2.15 -12.83 9.60
CA LEU A 182 -0.72 -12.56 9.42
C LEU A 182 0.09 -12.99 10.66
N ASN A 183 -0.41 -12.71 11.86
CA ASN A 183 0.22 -13.11 13.11
C ASN A 183 0.23 -14.62 13.35
N SER A 184 -0.61 -15.40 12.68
CA SER A 184 -0.68 -16.87 12.84
C SER A 184 0.39 -17.65 12.07
N GLY A 185 1.21 -17.00 11.25
CA GLY A 185 2.36 -17.59 10.58
C GLY A 185 3.68 -17.28 11.30
N LEU A 186 4.69 -18.11 11.12
CA LEU A 186 6.07 -17.78 11.49
C LEU A 186 6.63 -16.72 10.54
N MET A 187 6.26 -16.78 9.27
CA MET A 187 6.65 -15.83 8.23
C MET A 187 5.49 -15.51 7.29
N VAL A 188 5.63 -14.42 6.53
CA VAL A 188 4.69 -14.02 5.47
C VAL A 188 5.34 -14.23 4.12
N ILE A 189 4.70 -14.99 3.23
CA ILE A 189 5.14 -15.14 1.85
C ILE A 189 4.35 -14.19 0.96
N GLN A 190 5.09 -13.39 0.20
CA GLN A 190 4.56 -12.53 -0.84
C GLN A 190 5.10 -12.99 -2.20
N ASN A 191 4.21 -13.03 -3.18
CA ASN A 191 4.57 -13.19 -4.59
C ASN A 191 3.76 -12.18 -5.40
N SER A 192 4.42 -11.24 -6.05
CA SER A 192 3.74 -10.17 -6.78
C SER A 192 3.07 -10.71 -8.05
N ARG A 193 1.91 -10.17 -8.38
CA ARG A 193 1.16 -10.56 -9.58
C ARG A 193 1.70 -9.87 -10.83
N TRP A 194 2.07 -8.61 -10.70
CA TRP A 194 2.44 -7.71 -11.79
C TRP A 194 3.87 -7.19 -11.68
N LYS A 195 4.69 -7.87 -10.84
CA LYS A 195 6.05 -7.42 -10.53
C LYS A 195 6.08 -6.03 -9.89
N GLU A 196 5.09 -5.77 -9.04
CA GLU A 196 4.93 -4.54 -8.25
C GLU A 196 5.24 -4.78 -6.76
N ILE A 197 5.64 -3.70 -6.06
CA ILE A 197 5.71 -3.69 -4.60
C ILE A 197 4.28 -3.73 -4.07
N THR A 198 3.96 -4.67 -3.19
CA THR A 198 2.61 -4.79 -2.62
C THR A 198 2.56 -4.32 -1.18
N ARG A 199 1.40 -3.83 -0.77
CA ARG A 199 1.13 -3.43 0.61
C ARG A 199 1.40 -4.53 1.63
N ARG A 200 1.23 -5.79 1.25
CA ARG A 200 1.40 -6.97 2.11
C ARG A 200 2.81 -7.12 2.69
N ILE A 201 3.84 -6.61 1.99
CA ILE A 201 5.21 -6.57 2.50
C ILE A 201 5.25 -5.76 3.80
N PHE A 202 4.67 -4.56 3.77
CA PHE A 202 4.63 -3.65 4.92
C PHE A 202 3.72 -4.17 6.04
N GLU A 203 2.58 -4.74 5.69
CA GLU A 203 1.63 -5.34 6.63
C GLU A 203 2.23 -6.52 7.39
N GLY A 204 2.93 -7.41 6.67
CA GLY A 204 3.62 -8.55 7.29
C GLY A 204 4.73 -8.11 8.24
N MET A 205 5.55 -7.16 7.82
CA MET A 205 6.61 -6.59 8.67
C MET A 205 6.04 -5.87 9.89
N ALA A 206 4.98 -5.07 9.73
CA ALA A 206 4.34 -4.38 10.85
C ALA A 206 3.74 -5.35 11.87
N CYS A 207 3.34 -6.54 11.45
CA CYS A 207 2.93 -7.63 12.34
C CYS A 207 4.12 -8.36 13.01
N GLY A 208 5.35 -7.89 12.81
CA GLY A 208 6.56 -8.49 13.38
C GLY A 208 6.92 -9.84 12.75
N LYS A 209 6.56 -10.04 11.47
CA LYS A 209 6.88 -11.27 10.74
C LYS A 209 7.98 -11.05 9.72
N MET A 210 8.88 -12.03 9.59
CA MET A 210 9.81 -12.07 8.47
C MET A 210 9.01 -12.17 7.17
N VAL A 211 9.35 -11.33 6.20
CA VAL A 211 8.72 -11.35 4.88
C VAL A 211 9.66 -12.00 3.88
N LEU A 212 9.15 -13.03 3.22
CA LEU A 212 9.79 -13.72 2.11
C LEU A 212 9.05 -13.30 0.82
N THR A 213 9.71 -12.60 -0.09
CA THR A 213 9.09 -12.02 -1.29
C THR A 213 9.88 -12.31 -2.55
N ASP A 214 9.20 -12.35 -3.69
CA ASP A 214 9.87 -12.50 -4.98
C ASP A 214 10.84 -11.33 -5.24
N ASN A 215 11.96 -11.65 -5.87
CA ASN A 215 13.00 -10.70 -6.24
C ASN A 215 12.50 -9.83 -7.40
N LEU A 216 11.95 -8.67 -7.04
CA LEU A 216 11.40 -7.73 -8.02
C LEU A 216 12.50 -7.06 -8.84
N PRO A 217 12.18 -6.59 -10.06
CA PRO A 217 13.11 -5.79 -10.86
C PRO A 217 13.62 -4.56 -10.08
N PRO A 218 14.91 -4.19 -10.23
CA PRO A 218 15.51 -3.05 -9.51
C PRO A 218 14.75 -1.72 -9.71
N GLU A 219 14.08 -1.57 -10.86
CA GLU A 219 13.30 -0.38 -11.22
C GLU A 219 12.11 -0.14 -10.30
N THR A 220 11.61 -1.18 -9.61
CA THR A 220 10.52 -1.05 -8.62
C THR A 220 10.97 -0.25 -7.40
N GLY A 221 12.27 -0.30 -7.06
CA GLY A 221 12.84 0.36 -5.90
C GLY A 221 12.76 -0.45 -4.60
N LEU A 222 12.26 -1.69 -4.61
CA LEU A 222 12.15 -2.49 -3.37
C LEU A 222 13.52 -2.69 -2.70
N ARG A 223 14.58 -2.91 -3.48
CA ARG A 223 15.95 -3.06 -2.98
C ARG A 223 16.58 -1.76 -2.47
N ASP A 224 16.01 -0.60 -2.83
CA ASP A 224 16.41 0.68 -2.23
C ASP A 224 15.82 0.84 -0.82
N MET A 225 14.77 0.09 -0.51
CA MET A 225 14.04 0.16 0.76
C MET A 225 14.54 -0.87 1.76
N PHE A 226 14.79 -2.10 1.33
CA PHE A 226 15.06 -3.25 2.20
C PHE A 226 16.28 -4.04 1.73
N ILE A 227 17.09 -4.48 2.69
CA ILE A 227 18.33 -5.24 2.46
C ILE A 227 18.04 -6.72 2.66
N ASP A 228 18.43 -7.54 1.66
CA ASP A 228 18.28 -8.99 1.70
C ASP A 228 19.04 -9.62 2.88
N GLY A 229 18.39 -10.53 3.60
CA GLY A 229 18.93 -11.17 4.78
C GLY A 229 19.09 -10.28 6.02
N GLU A 230 18.78 -8.97 5.90
CA GLU A 230 18.81 -8.03 7.04
C GLU A 230 17.41 -7.60 7.48
N ASP A 231 16.59 -7.10 6.53
CA ASP A 231 15.25 -6.55 6.78
C ASP A 231 14.16 -7.42 6.15
N ILE A 232 14.50 -8.16 5.09
CA ILE A 232 13.61 -8.93 4.23
C ILE A 232 14.38 -10.10 3.65
N VAL A 233 13.69 -11.09 3.10
CA VAL A 233 14.29 -12.18 2.33
C VAL A 233 13.71 -12.20 0.93
N TYR A 234 14.57 -12.13 -0.10
CA TYR A 234 14.16 -12.27 -1.50
C TYR A 234 14.33 -13.70 -1.97
N TYR A 235 13.45 -14.16 -2.85
CA TYR A 235 13.60 -15.41 -3.59
C TYR A 235 13.49 -15.18 -5.09
N ASP A 236 14.23 -15.95 -5.87
CA ASP A 236 14.30 -15.80 -7.33
C ASP A 236 13.22 -16.63 -8.05
N ASP A 237 12.92 -17.81 -7.52
CA ASP A 237 11.90 -18.71 -8.06
C ASP A 237 11.21 -19.52 -6.95
N MET A 238 10.32 -20.44 -7.35
CA MET A 238 9.56 -21.25 -6.40
C MET A 238 10.40 -22.23 -5.60
N PHE A 239 11.48 -22.76 -6.19
CA PHE A 239 12.36 -23.69 -5.51
C PHE A 239 13.17 -22.95 -4.45
N ASP A 240 13.74 -21.81 -4.79
CA ASP A 240 14.45 -20.94 -3.86
C ASP A 240 13.53 -20.43 -2.72
N CYS A 241 12.26 -20.16 -3.05
CA CYS A 241 11.25 -19.81 -2.03
C CYS A 241 11.08 -20.93 -1.00
N ILE A 242 10.95 -22.19 -1.46
CA ILE A 242 10.77 -23.36 -0.59
C ILE A 242 12.03 -23.62 0.25
N GLU A 243 13.20 -23.58 -0.38
CA GLU A 243 14.48 -23.79 0.34
C GLU A 243 14.65 -22.75 1.45
N LYS A 244 14.42 -21.47 1.16
CA LYS A 244 14.50 -20.39 2.14
C LYS A 244 13.44 -20.52 3.22
N MET A 245 12.22 -20.87 2.85
CA MET A 245 11.16 -21.09 3.83
C MET A 245 11.50 -22.21 4.80
N ASN A 246 11.97 -23.36 4.30
CA ASN A 246 12.39 -24.49 5.14
C ASN A 246 13.59 -24.12 5.99
N TYR A 247 14.59 -23.42 5.43
CA TYR A 247 15.74 -22.92 6.18
C TYR A 247 15.32 -22.04 7.37
N TYR A 248 14.49 -21.03 7.15
CA TYR A 248 14.04 -20.11 8.19
C TYR A 248 13.00 -20.73 9.13
N ASN A 249 12.34 -21.82 8.76
CA ASN A 249 11.53 -22.61 9.68
C ASN A 249 12.38 -23.22 10.78
N GLU A 250 13.59 -23.72 10.45
CA GLU A 250 14.52 -24.35 11.37
C GLU A 250 15.44 -23.35 12.09
N ASN A 251 15.70 -22.17 11.49
CA ASN A 251 16.63 -21.17 11.99
C ASN A 251 15.89 -19.98 12.63
N GLU A 252 15.28 -20.23 13.80
CA GLU A 252 14.41 -19.27 14.49
C GLU A 252 15.12 -17.97 14.85
N GLU A 253 16.34 -18.02 15.40
CA GLU A 253 17.07 -16.81 15.82
C GLU A 253 17.30 -15.85 14.66
N GLU A 254 17.69 -16.38 13.50
CA GLU A 254 17.92 -15.57 12.31
C GLU A 254 16.61 -15.03 11.72
N ARG A 255 15.56 -15.84 11.69
CA ARG A 255 14.23 -15.43 11.26
C ARG A 255 13.71 -14.27 12.11
N GLU A 256 13.80 -14.39 13.45
CA GLU A 256 13.31 -13.36 14.37
C GLU A 256 14.16 -12.06 14.28
N ARG A 257 15.45 -12.17 14.04
CA ARG A 257 16.33 -11.02 13.80
C ARG A 257 15.88 -10.23 12.57
N ILE A 258 15.66 -10.92 11.43
CA ILE A 258 15.19 -10.29 10.19
C ILE A 258 13.80 -9.69 10.36
N ALA A 259 12.90 -10.42 11.01
CA ALA A 259 11.54 -9.95 11.30
C ALA A 259 11.55 -8.67 12.14
N HIS A 260 12.38 -8.62 13.19
CA HIS A 260 12.54 -7.42 14.02
C HIS A 260 13.09 -6.23 13.23
N ASN A 261 14.13 -6.42 12.44
CA ASN A 261 14.73 -5.36 11.64
C ASN A 261 13.72 -4.80 10.61
N GLY A 262 13.04 -5.68 9.88
CA GLY A 262 12.00 -5.30 8.93
C GLY A 262 10.86 -4.52 9.59
N MET A 263 10.38 -5.00 10.74
CA MET A 263 9.36 -4.31 11.52
C MET A 263 9.81 -2.90 11.94
N MET A 264 10.99 -2.78 12.55
CA MET A 264 11.50 -1.48 12.99
C MET A 264 11.66 -0.51 11.82
N LYS A 265 12.11 -0.99 10.67
CA LYS A 265 12.27 -0.19 9.46
C LYS A 265 10.93 0.31 8.92
N VAL A 266 9.90 -0.55 8.90
CA VAL A 266 8.54 -0.16 8.50
C VAL A 266 7.95 0.84 9.46
N LEU A 267 8.02 0.61 10.76
CA LEU A 267 7.45 1.50 11.77
C LEU A 267 8.09 2.91 11.75
N HIS A 268 9.37 3.01 11.40
CA HIS A 268 10.06 4.31 11.33
C HIS A 268 9.85 5.06 10.01
N ASN A 269 9.61 4.36 8.89
CA ASN A 269 9.69 5.00 7.57
C ASN A 269 8.47 4.79 6.67
N TYR A 270 7.64 3.74 6.93
CA TYR A 270 6.64 3.28 5.97
C TYR A 270 5.30 2.99 6.63
N THR A 271 4.77 3.97 7.36
CA THR A 271 3.42 3.93 7.95
C THR A 271 2.53 5.01 7.34
N GLN A 272 1.23 4.97 7.62
CA GLN A 272 0.28 6.01 7.24
C GLN A 272 0.73 7.40 7.73
N VAL A 273 1.42 7.47 8.87
CA VAL A 273 1.91 8.72 9.47
C VAL A 273 2.87 9.45 8.54
N GLN A 274 3.92 8.73 8.05
CA GLN A 274 4.91 9.32 7.16
C GLN A 274 4.34 9.69 5.79
N VAL A 275 3.36 8.93 5.30
CA VAL A 275 2.68 9.28 4.04
C VAL A 275 1.90 10.57 4.20
N VAL A 276 1.12 10.71 5.27
CA VAL A 276 0.37 11.96 5.54
C VAL A 276 1.29 13.14 5.78
N ASP A 277 2.45 12.95 6.46
CA ASP A 277 3.48 13.99 6.60
C ASP A 277 3.95 14.51 5.24
N LYS A 278 4.31 13.60 4.32
CA LYS A 278 4.73 13.94 2.96
C LYS A 278 3.66 14.72 2.20
N LEU A 279 2.39 14.29 2.30
CA LEU A 279 1.28 14.98 1.64
C LEU A 279 1.08 16.40 2.17
N ILE A 280 1.10 16.58 3.49
CA ILE A 280 0.96 17.91 4.14
C ILE A 280 2.14 18.80 3.79
N GLU A 281 3.37 18.29 3.85
CA GLU A 281 4.57 19.04 3.49
C GLU A 281 4.53 19.52 2.03
N LYS A 282 4.09 18.62 1.13
CA LYS A 282 3.91 18.97 -0.28
C LYS A 282 2.89 20.08 -0.47
N CYS A 283 1.75 20.01 0.22
CA CYS A 283 0.73 21.07 0.16
C CYS A 283 1.26 22.40 0.67
N LYS A 284 2.01 22.42 1.77
CA LYS A 284 2.65 23.63 2.31
C LYS A 284 3.61 24.26 1.31
N SER A 285 4.37 23.46 0.56
CA SER A 285 5.30 23.97 -0.46
C SER A 285 4.61 24.75 -1.57
N TYR A 286 3.29 24.55 -1.77
CA TYR A 286 2.45 25.30 -2.70
C TYR A 286 1.71 26.48 -2.06
N GLN A 287 1.99 26.83 -0.79
CA GLN A 287 1.36 27.93 -0.04
C GLN A 287 -0.18 27.79 0.11
N LEU A 288 -0.70 26.58 0.16
CA LEU A 288 -2.13 26.29 0.15
C LEU A 288 -2.67 25.87 1.52
N VAL A 289 -1.82 25.63 2.52
CA VAL A 289 -2.17 25.27 3.91
C VAL A 289 -1.19 25.88 4.89
#